data_76b0ed603829e7656bcdef07a5ac6545
#
_entry.id   76b0ed603829e7656bcdef07a5ac6545
#
_cell.length_a   1.000
_cell.length_b   1.000
_cell.length_c   1.000
_cell.angle_alpha   90.00
_cell.angle_beta   90.00
_cell.angle_gamma   90.00
#
_symmetry.space_group_name_H-M   'P 1'
#
loop_
_entity.id
_entity.type
_entity.pdbx_description
1 polymer ?
#
loop_
_entity_poly.entity_id
_entity_poly.type
_entity_poly.pdbx_seq_one_letter_code
_entity_poly.pdbx_strand_id
1 'polypeptide(L)'
;MPVRNTGEGNMPEGVAVARRRLLADEPSPPSIYLKVGEMPWEETKFPGIRMKVLYAEADSGMSTILFKLEPGAEIPLHEHRAVEQTYVLEGRFVDDEGEALPGEFVWRPAGNTHVARAPEGALLLGIFLKPNYFAGGERFFTEDERA
;
A
#
# COMPACT_ATOMS: atom_id res chain seq x y z
N MET A 1 -53.07 14.03 -2.32
CA MET A 1 -52.27 13.54 -1.17
C MET A 1 -50.86 13.30 -1.66
N PRO A 2 -49.83 14.01 -1.16
CA PRO A 2 -48.48 13.72 -1.57
C PRO A 2 -48.02 12.43 -0.88
N VAL A 3 -47.56 11.47 -1.70
CA VAL A 3 -46.91 10.24 -1.24
C VAL A 3 -45.62 10.62 -0.53
N ARG A 4 -45.55 10.43 0.77
CA ARG A 4 -44.31 10.55 1.52
C ARG A 4 -43.46 9.35 1.14
N ASN A 5 -42.43 9.62 0.36
CA ASN A 5 -41.38 8.64 0.06
C ASN A 5 -40.47 8.52 1.32
N THR A 6 -40.77 7.58 2.19
CA THR A 6 -39.93 7.22 3.34
C THR A 6 -38.88 6.21 2.88
N GLY A 7 -38.07 6.61 1.93
CA GLY A 7 -36.91 5.80 1.47
C GLY A 7 -35.72 5.86 2.41
N GLU A 8 -35.93 5.67 3.70
CA GLU A 8 -34.84 5.35 4.65
C GLU A 8 -34.65 3.83 4.69
N GLY A 9 -34.27 3.26 3.54
CA GLY A 9 -33.72 1.92 3.53
C GLY A 9 -32.45 1.88 4.38
N ASN A 10 -32.28 0.78 5.10
CA ASN A 10 -31.17 0.49 6.00
C ASN A 10 -29.80 0.70 5.32
N MET A 11 -29.31 1.95 5.30
CA MET A 11 -28.00 2.27 4.73
C MET A 11 -26.89 1.85 5.69
N PRO A 12 -25.77 1.31 5.20
CA PRO A 12 -24.59 1.06 6.03
C PRO A 12 -24.21 2.31 6.82
N GLU A 13 -23.82 2.15 8.07
CA GLU A 13 -23.54 3.25 9.00
C GLU A 13 -22.59 4.31 8.43
N GLY A 14 -21.53 3.88 7.72
CA GLY A 14 -20.57 4.78 7.06
C GLY A 14 -21.22 5.67 5.99
N VAL A 15 -22.16 5.13 5.21
CA VAL A 15 -22.89 5.89 4.19
C VAL A 15 -23.86 6.89 4.84
N ALA A 16 -24.52 6.51 5.93
CA ALA A 16 -25.41 7.39 6.69
C ALA A 16 -24.65 8.56 7.33
N VAL A 17 -23.44 8.31 7.84
CA VAL A 17 -22.54 9.36 8.40
C VAL A 17 -22.11 10.33 7.30
N ALA A 18 -21.66 9.83 6.15
CA ALA A 18 -21.25 10.65 5.02
C ALA A 18 -22.43 11.52 4.51
N ARG A 19 -23.62 10.94 4.38
CA ARG A 19 -24.82 11.67 3.98
C ARG A 19 -25.18 12.78 4.96
N ARG A 20 -25.12 12.53 6.27
CA ARG A 20 -25.39 13.54 7.31
C ARG A 20 -24.40 14.71 7.20
N ARG A 21 -23.11 14.41 7.00
CA ARG A 21 -22.06 15.43 6.86
C ARG A 21 -22.29 16.30 5.62
N LEU A 22 -22.64 15.69 4.47
CA LEU A 22 -22.96 16.42 3.25
C LEU A 22 -24.19 17.35 3.39
N LEU A 23 -25.18 16.94 4.19
CA LEU A 23 -26.41 17.73 4.41
C LEU A 23 -26.26 18.79 5.50
N ALA A 24 -25.28 18.65 6.39
CA ALA A 24 -25.06 19.57 7.52
C ALA A 24 -24.17 20.77 7.18
N ASP A 25 -23.66 20.85 5.94
CA ASP A 25 -22.74 21.92 5.48
C ASP A 25 -21.48 22.06 6.35
N GLU A 26 -21.09 20.97 7.04
CA GLU A 26 -19.88 20.94 7.89
C GLU A 26 -18.63 20.80 7.02
N PRO A 27 -17.53 21.51 7.36
CA PRO A 27 -16.30 21.42 6.60
C PRO A 27 -15.73 19.99 6.67
N SER A 28 -15.45 19.42 5.50
CA SER A 28 -14.75 18.13 5.41
C SER A 28 -13.24 18.29 5.66
N PRO A 29 -12.55 17.25 6.17
CA PRO A 29 -11.10 17.26 6.21
C PRO A 29 -10.52 17.46 4.81
N PRO A 30 -9.46 18.26 4.64
CA PRO A 30 -8.87 18.50 3.33
C PRO A 30 -8.20 17.26 2.76
N SER A 31 -8.19 17.16 1.43
CA SER A 31 -7.37 16.16 0.74
C SER A 31 -5.89 16.54 0.82
N ILE A 32 -5.03 15.53 0.87
CA ILE A 32 -3.57 15.72 0.85
C ILE A 32 -3.06 15.40 -0.55
N TYR A 33 -2.35 16.34 -1.14
CA TYR A 33 -1.72 16.22 -2.45
C TYR A 33 -0.20 16.14 -2.30
N LEU A 34 0.40 15.04 -2.75
CA LEU A 34 1.84 14.83 -2.70
C LEU A 34 2.44 15.02 -4.09
N LYS A 35 3.46 15.84 -4.21
CA LYS A 35 4.30 15.92 -5.40
C LYS A 35 5.40 14.85 -5.31
N VAL A 36 5.05 13.65 -5.67
CA VAL A 36 5.91 12.46 -5.48
C VAL A 36 7.27 12.62 -6.16
N GLY A 37 7.33 13.31 -7.31
CA GLY A 37 8.60 13.60 -7.99
C GLY A 37 9.56 14.47 -7.17
N GLU A 38 9.04 15.35 -6.30
CA GLU A 38 9.83 16.23 -5.45
C GLU A 38 10.23 15.59 -4.10
N MET A 39 9.63 14.45 -3.74
CA MET A 39 9.96 13.74 -2.50
C MET A 39 11.33 13.08 -2.62
N PRO A 40 12.16 13.13 -1.55
CA PRO A 40 13.43 12.42 -1.55
C PRO A 40 13.20 10.89 -1.50
N TRP A 41 14.12 10.15 -2.10
CA TRP A 41 14.20 8.71 -1.89
C TRP A 41 14.86 8.42 -0.53
N GLU A 42 14.26 7.52 0.23
CA GLU A 42 14.80 7.02 1.49
C GLU A 42 15.46 5.66 1.25
N GLU A 43 16.66 5.48 1.80
CA GLU A 43 17.33 4.16 1.78
C GLU A 43 16.58 3.21 2.71
N THR A 44 16.55 1.93 2.33
CA THR A 44 16.06 0.86 3.20
C THR A 44 17.22 0.03 3.72
N LYS A 45 16.96 -0.84 4.70
CA LYS A 45 17.95 -1.82 5.18
C LYS A 45 18.35 -2.86 4.13
N PHE A 46 17.62 -2.97 3.02
CA PHE A 46 17.92 -3.90 1.95
C PHE A 46 18.72 -3.21 0.85
N PRO A 47 19.89 -3.78 0.47
CA PRO A 47 20.74 -3.19 -0.56
C PRO A 47 20.00 -2.99 -1.88
N GLY A 48 20.16 -1.82 -2.50
CA GLY A 48 19.59 -1.50 -3.79
C GLY A 48 18.07 -1.24 -3.78
N ILE A 49 17.47 -1.11 -2.61
CA ILE A 49 16.03 -0.81 -2.47
C ILE A 49 15.84 0.51 -1.75
N ARG A 50 15.19 1.45 -2.43
CA ARG A 50 14.81 2.77 -1.90
C ARG A 50 13.30 2.92 -1.94
N MET A 51 12.77 3.81 -1.10
CA MET A 51 11.34 4.01 -0.98
C MET A 51 10.94 5.47 -0.82
N LYS A 52 9.69 5.77 -1.16
CA LYS A 52 8.97 6.99 -0.78
C LYS A 52 7.67 6.56 -0.13
N VAL A 53 7.47 6.91 1.12
CA VAL A 53 6.22 6.61 1.83
C VAL A 53 5.18 7.64 1.45
N LEU A 54 4.15 7.23 0.72
CA LEU A 54 3.09 8.11 0.24
C LEU A 54 1.97 8.25 1.28
N TYR A 55 1.70 7.18 2.01
CA TYR A 55 0.72 7.15 3.09
C TYR A 55 1.16 6.12 4.14
N ALA A 56 0.96 6.42 5.39
CA ALA A 56 1.15 5.48 6.49
C ALA A 56 0.18 5.81 7.63
N GLU A 57 -0.34 4.76 8.26
CA GLU A 57 -1.24 4.83 9.40
C GLU A 57 -0.68 3.97 10.53
N ALA A 58 -0.28 4.63 11.63
CA ALA A 58 0.39 3.97 12.75
C ALA A 58 -0.49 2.92 13.43
N ASP A 59 -1.78 3.22 13.63
CA ASP A 59 -2.70 2.35 14.38
C ASP A 59 -2.96 1.01 13.67
N SER A 60 -3.19 1.03 12.36
CA SER A 60 -3.44 -0.18 11.56
C SER A 60 -2.18 -0.83 11.01
N GLY A 61 -1.11 -0.05 10.87
CA GLY A 61 0.08 -0.42 10.13
C GLY A 61 -0.10 -0.40 8.61
N MET A 62 -1.21 0.16 8.13
CA MET A 62 -1.44 0.33 6.69
C MET A 62 -0.45 1.33 6.10
N SER A 63 0.06 1.02 4.91
CA SER A 63 0.92 1.94 4.17
C SER A 63 0.78 1.81 2.66
N THR A 64 1.11 2.90 1.96
CA THR A 64 1.25 2.94 0.51
C THR A 64 2.62 3.51 0.19
N ILE A 65 3.43 2.73 -0.53
CA ILE A 65 4.85 3.02 -0.71
C ILE A 65 5.22 2.86 -2.18
N LEU A 66 5.97 3.83 -2.69
CA LEU A 66 6.65 3.72 -3.97
C LEU A 66 8.06 3.17 -3.72
N PHE A 67 8.39 2.05 -4.38
CA PHE A 67 9.69 1.40 -4.28
C PHE A 67 10.47 1.52 -5.57
N LYS A 68 11.76 1.78 -5.44
CA LYS A 68 12.72 1.66 -6.52
C LYS A 68 13.72 0.57 -6.18
N LEU A 69 13.73 -0.48 -6.99
CA LEU A 69 14.65 -1.60 -6.90
C LEU A 69 15.71 -1.46 -7.99
N GLU A 70 16.97 -1.43 -7.61
CA GLU A 70 18.07 -1.48 -8.55
C GLU A 70 18.14 -2.85 -9.24
N PRO A 71 18.75 -2.96 -10.45
CA PRO A 71 18.93 -4.25 -11.11
C PRO A 71 19.61 -5.27 -10.20
N GLY A 72 18.99 -6.45 -10.05
CA GLY A 72 19.46 -7.52 -9.17
C GLY A 72 19.09 -7.41 -7.70
N ALA A 73 18.38 -6.36 -7.30
CA ALA A 73 17.91 -6.22 -5.92
C ALA A 73 16.94 -7.34 -5.54
N GLU A 74 17.02 -7.76 -4.29
CA GLU A 74 16.20 -8.84 -3.73
C GLU A 74 15.57 -8.40 -2.41
N ILE A 75 14.29 -8.67 -2.27
CA ILE A 75 13.57 -8.58 -0.99
C ILE A 75 13.62 -9.97 -0.37
N PRO A 76 14.30 -10.17 0.77
CA PRO A 76 14.45 -11.48 1.40
C PRO A 76 13.12 -12.13 1.77
N LEU A 77 13.16 -13.42 2.12
CA LEU A 77 12.00 -14.19 2.52
C LEU A 77 11.20 -13.47 3.61
N HIS A 78 9.93 -13.25 3.33
CA HIS A 78 8.99 -12.59 4.24
C HIS A 78 7.59 -13.18 4.08
N GLU A 79 6.78 -12.93 5.10
CA GLU A 79 5.37 -13.32 5.14
C GLU A 79 4.47 -12.09 5.09
N HIS A 80 3.46 -12.15 4.25
CA HIS A 80 2.40 -11.15 4.20
C HIS A 80 1.39 -11.42 5.32
N ARG A 81 1.32 -10.54 6.31
CA ARG A 81 0.41 -10.66 7.46
C ARG A 81 -1.02 -10.26 7.13
N ALA A 82 -1.21 -9.53 6.05
CA ALA A 82 -2.48 -9.19 5.45
C ALA A 82 -2.31 -9.15 3.94
N VAL A 83 -3.37 -8.83 3.22
CA VAL A 83 -3.27 -8.65 1.76
C VAL A 83 -2.26 -7.56 1.42
N GLU A 84 -1.32 -7.88 0.53
CA GLU A 84 -0.44 -6.93 -0.14
C GLU A 84 -0.86 -6.78 -1.60
N GLN A 85 -0.84 -5.57 -2.10
CA GLN A 85 -1.14 -5.25 -3.50
C GLN A 85 0.04 -4.50 -4.10
N THR A 86 0.46 -4.91 -5.30
CA THR A 86 1.59 -4.30 -6.00
C THR A 86 1.22 -4.02 -7.44
N TYR A 87 1.41 -2.78 -7.88
CA TYR A 87 1.32 -2.37 -9.27
C TYR A 87 2.71 -2.05 -9.81
N VAL A 88 3.10 -2.68 -10.91
CA VAL A 88 4.40 -2.46 -11.53
C VAL A 88 4.33 -1.27 -12.47
N LEU A 89 5.15 -0.25 -12.22
CA LEU A 89 5.25 0.95 -13.03
C LEU A 89 6.35 0.84 -14.09
N GLU A 90 7.50 0.27 -13.70
CA GLU A 90 8.66 0.07 -14.57
C GLU A 90 9.40 -1.22 -14.19
N GLY A 91 10.15 -1.78 -15.12
CA GLY A 91 11.01 -2.92 -14.89
C GLY A 91 10.29 -4.26 -14.83
N ARG A 92 10.77 -5.18 -14.00
CA ARG A 92 10.23 -6.52 -13.85
C ARG A 92 10.33 -6.99 -12.38
N PHE A 93 9.24 -7.50 -11.86
CA PHE A 93 9.13 -7.99 -10.49
C PHE A 93 8.81 -9.48 -10.49
N VAL A 94 9.68 -10.29 -9.89
CA VAL A 94 9.70 -11.74 -10.06
C VAL A 94 9.77 -12.43 -8.70
N ASP A 95 9.08 -13.54 -8.58
CA ASP A 95 9.24 -14.52 -7.49
C ASP A 95 9.07 -15.95 -8.02
N ASP A 96 9.03 -16.95 -7.14
CA ASP A 96 8.92 -18.35 -7.55
C ASP A 96 7.52 -18.72 -8.10
N GLU A 97 6.52 -17.89 -7.89
CA GLU A 97 5.14 -18.10 -8.36
C GLU A 97 4.91 -17.48 -9.75
N GLY A 98 5.68 -16.45 -10.12
CA GLY A 98 5.51 -15.77 -11.40
C GLY A 98 6.24 -14.46 -11.52
N GLU A 99 5.80 -13.65 -12.47
CA GLU A 99 6.35 -12.32 -12.72
C GLU A 99 5.24 -11.30 -13.00
N ALA A 100 5.54 -10.04 -12.74
CA ALA A 100 4.72 -8.90 -13.12
C ALA A 100 5.56 -7.88 -13.89
N LEU A 101 5.03 -7.42 -15.02
CA LEU A 101 5.62 -6.46 -15.94
C LEU A 101 4.94 -5.08 -15.81
N PRO A 102 5.47 -4.01 -16.43
CA PRO A 102 4.86 -2.70 -16.37
C PRO A 102 3.38 -2.71 -16.79
N GLY A 103 2.53 -2.11 -15.96
CA GLY A 103 1.07 -2.12 -16.16
C GLY A 103 0.36 -3.34 -15.59
N GLU A 104 1.09 -4.29 -15.03
CA GLU A 104 0.52 -5.47 -14.40
C GLU A 104 0.42 -5.31 -12.88
N PHE A 105 -0.49 -6.06 -12.30
CA PHE A 105 -0.87 -6.01 -10.90
C PHE A 105 -0.82 -7.40 -10.29
N VAL A 106 -0.25 -7.51 -9.11
CA VAL A 106 -0.25 -8.73 -8.31
C VAL A 106 -0.76 -8.41 -6.91
N TRP A 107 -1.59 -9.27 -6.37
CA TRP A 107 -1.94 -9.22 -4.96
C TRP A 107 -1.64 -10.55 -4.29
N ARG A 108 -1.22 -10.50 -3.05
CA ARG A 108 -0.84 -11.66 -2.26
C ARG A 108 -1.73 -11.76 -1.04
N PRO A 109 -2.35 -12.94 -0.79
CA PRO A 109 -3.18 -13.14 0.39
C PRO A 109 -2.34 -13.16 1.67
N ALA A 110 -3.00 -12.93 2.81
CA ALA A 110 -2.40 -13.14 4.11
C ALA A 110 -1.86 -14.57 4.25
N GLY A 111 -0.68 -14.71 4.82
CA GLY A 111 0.02 -15.99 4.96
C GLY A 111 0.90 -16.40 3.78
N ASN A 112 0.81 -15.70 2.64
CA ASN A 112 1.72 -15.93 1.52
C ASN A 112 3.16 -15.57 1.93
N THR A 113 4.12 -16.39 1.54
CA THR A 113 5.55 -16.17 1.77
C THR A 113 6.30 -16.23 0.47
N HIS A 114 7.26 -15.34 0.28
CA HIS A 114 8.12 -15.36 -0.90
C HIS A 114 9.44 -14.62 -0.71
N VAL A 115 10.34 -14.82 -1.66
CA VAL A 115 11.48 -13.97 -1.96
C VAL A 115 11.17 -13.26 -3.26
N ALA A 116 11.26 -11.94 -3.29
CA ALA A 116 10.98 -11.17 -4.49
C ALA A 116 12.26 -10.54 -5.07
N ARG A 117 12.34 -10.46 -6.38
CA ARG A 117 13.52 -9.98 -7.12
C ARG A 117 13.15 -9.02 -8.23
N ALA A 118 14.08 -8.15 -8.56
CA ALA A 118 14.00 -7.28 -9.73
C ALA A 118 15.25 -7.47 -10.60
N PRO A 119 15.30 -8.49 -11.47
CA PRO A 119 16.52 -8.80 -12.24
C PRO A 119 17.07 -7.63 -13.06
N GLU A 120 16.18 -6.84 -13.67
CA GLU A 120 16.53 -5.63 -14.44
C GLU A 120 16.16 -4.33 -13.70
N GLY A 121 15.86 -4.42 -12.39
CA GLY A 121 15.29 -3.32 -11.63
C GLY A 121 13.78 -3.22 -11.77
N ALA A 122 13.17 -2.43 -10.91
CA ALA A 122 11.73 -2.17 -10.95
C ALA A 122 11.37 -0.88 -10.25
N LEU A 123 10.24 -0.29 -10.67
CA LEU A 123 9.52 0.76 -9.94
C LEU A 123 8.14 0.22 -9.63
N LEU A 124 7.81 0.15 -8.33
CA LEU A 124 6.62 -0.52 -7.83
C LEU A 124 5.81 0.42 -6.93
N LEU A 125 4.49 0.37 -7.07
CA LEU A 125 3.57 0.94 -6.08
C LEU A 125 3.02 -0.21 -5.23
N GLY A 126 3.38 -0.24 -3.94
CA GLY A 126 2.92 -1.24 -2.98
C GLY A 126 1.89 -0.68 -2.01
N ILE A 127 0.83 -1.44 -1.75
CA ILE A 127 -0.21 -1.15 -0.77
C ILE A 127 -0.22 -2.29 0.24
N PHE A 128 0.08 -1.97 1.50
CA PHE A 128 0.18 -2.90 2.61
C PHE A 128 -0.92 -2.62 3.62
N LEU A 129 -1.78 -3.59 3.88
CA LEU A 129 -2.79 -3.44 4.93
C LEU A 129 -2.19 -3.66 6.32
N LYS A 130 -1.09 -4.41 6.41
CA LYS A 130 -0.25 -4.60 7.59
C LYS A 130 1.21 -4.74 7.18
N PRO A 131 2.17 -4.47 8.09
CA PRO A 131 3.58 -4.70 7.81
C PRO A 131 3.89 -6.17 7.52
N ASN A 132 4.85 -6.41 6.64
CA ASN A 132 5.41 -7.74 6.40
C ASN A 132 6.32 -8.18 7.54
N TYR A 133 6.46 -9.49 7.72
CA TYR A 133 7.39 -10.09 8.67
C TYR A 133 8.50 -10.83 7.93
N PHE A 134 9.73 -10.55 8.31
CA PHE A 134 10.92 -11.20 7.79
C PHE A 134 11.37 -12.34 8.71
N ALA A 135 12.17 -13.26 8.19
CA ALA A 135 12.62 -14.44 8.91
C ALA A 135 13.36 -14.14 10.22
N GLY A 136 13.96 -12.95 10.36
CA GLY A 136 14.60 -12.47 11.59
C GLY A 136 13.64 -11.91 12.66
N GLY A 137 12.31 -11.95 12.42
CA GLY A 137 11.31 -11.35 13.32
C GLY A 137 11.13 -9.85 13.13
N GLU A 138 11.80 -9.27 12.15
CA GLU A 138 11.74 -7.84 11.84
C GLU A 138 10.46 -7.51 11.09
N ARG A 139 9.91 -6.33 11.36
CA ARG A 139 8.85 -5.73 10.56
C ARG A 139 9.47 -4.81 9.53
N PHE A 140 8.91 -4.76 8.35
CA PHE A 140 9.33 -3.84 7.30
C PHE A 140 8.17 -2.98 6.83
N PHE A 141 8.46 -1.70 6.58
CA PHE A 141 7.52 -0.65 6.22
C PHE A 141 6.62 -0.21 7.39
N THR A 142 7.20 -0.13 8.60
CA THR A 142 6.56 0.42 9.80
C THR A 142 7.39 1.58 10.36
N GLU A 143 6.74 2.39 11.20
CA GLU A 143 7.43 3.49 11.90
C GLU A 143 8.54 3.02 12.84
N ASP A 144 8.44 1.81 13.38
CA ASP A 144 9.44 1.21 14.27
C ASP A 144 10.80 1.01 13.59
N GLU A 145 10.85 1.04 12.26
CA GLU A 145 12.06 0.86 11.47
C GLU A 145 12.72 2.19 11.07
N ARG A 146 12.08 3.31 11.38
CA ARG A 146 12.61 4.66 11.15
C ARG A 146 13.36 5.24 12.34
N ALA A 147 13.30 4.54 13.46
CA ALA A 147 13.99 4.93 14.67
C ALA A 147 15.47 4.47 14.69
#